data_8096c01f4232efa55ee8dcc1030e25e2
#
_entry.id   8096c01f4232efa55ee8dcc1030e25e2
#
_cell.length_a   1.000
_cell.length_b   1.000
_cell.length_c   1.000
_cell.angle_alpha   90.00
_cell.angle_beta   90.00
_cell.angle_gamma   90.00
#
_symmetry.space_group_name_H-M   'P 1'
#
loop_
_entity.id
_entity.type
_entity.pdbx_description
1 polymer ?
#
loop_
_entity_poly.entity_id
_entity_poly.type
_entity_poly.pdbx_seq_one_letter_code
_entity_poly.pdbx_strand_id
1 'polypeptide(L)' 'MASGASAYIICNGEGDCWHSDRRESPPGQSFEYHSDDWYFHQEWGTHRRFRPYREGRGYWHNGVWVQL' A
#
# COMPACT_ATOMS: atom_id res chain seq x y z
N MET A 1 -2.22 22.35 -9.34
CA MET A 1 -1.84 21.88 -9.12
C MET A 1 -1.98 20.83 -8.64
N ALA A 2 -1.94 20.23 -8.68
CA ALA A 2 -2.15 19.33 -8.27
C ALA A 2 -1.78 18.73 -7.51
N SER A 3 -1.74 18.73 -7.18
CA SER A 3 -1.43 18.33 -6.54
C SER A 3 -1.43 17.57 -5.88
N GLY A 4 -1.45 17.51 -5.58
CA GLY A 4 -1.34 16.97 -4.51
C GLY A 4 -1.59 15.68 -4.32
N ALA A 5 -1.92 15.12 -5.08
CA ALA A 5 -2.25 13.84 -4.86
C ALA A 5 -1.10 13.08 -4.59
N SER A 6 -0.73 13.00 -3.47
CA SER A 6 0.33 12.19 -3.14
C SER A 6 -0.18 10.85 -2.97
N ALA A 7 -0.09 10.05 -3.92
CA ALA A 7 -0.34 8.65 -3.79
C ALA A 7 0.93 7.99 -3.36
N TYR A 8 0.81 7.04 -2.50
CA TYR A 8 1.91 6.23 -2.03
C TYR A 8 1.65 4.79 -2.36
N ILE A 9 2.71 4.01 -2.46
CA ILE A 9 2.57 2.57 -2.43
C ILE A 9 2.96 2.13 -1.03
N ILE A 10 2.07 1.41 -0.38
CA ILE A 10 2.29 0.90 0.95
C ILE A 10 2.44 -0.60 0.86
N CYS A 11 3.47 -1.13 1.51
CA CYS A 11 3.70 -2.58 1.54
C CYS A 11 3.71 -3.05 2.99
N ASN A 12 3.09 -4.18 3.23
CA ASN A 12 3.11 -4.80 4.55
C ASN A 12 4.18 -5.90 4.58
N GLY A 13 4.31 -6.53 5.72
CA GLY A 13 5.32 -7.57 5.88
C GLY A 13 4.99 -8.88 5.22
N GLU A 14 3.81 -8.99 4.64
CA GLU A 14 3.36 -10.21 3.99
C GLU A 14 3.57 -10.20 2.50
N GLY A 15 4.13 -9.14 1.98
CA GLY A 15 4.34 -9.04 0.55
C GLY A 15 3.20 -8.39 -0.21
N ASP A 16 2.18 -7.90 0.46
CA ASP A 16 1.08 -7.19 -0.19
C ASP A 16 1.39 -5.72 -0.23
N CYS A 17 1.16 -5.12 -1.39
CA CYS A 17 1.35 -3.69 -1.59
C CYS A 17 0.09 -3.12 -2.22
N TRP A 18 -0.16 -1.85 -1.98
CA TRP A 18 -1.34 -1.20 -2.54
C TRP A 18 -1.13 0.31 -2.61
N HIS A 19 -1.94 0.95 -3.43
CA HIS A 19 -1.95 2.40 -3.54
C HIS A 19 -2.78 2.98 -2.42
N SER A 20 -2.32 4.09 -1.86
CA SER A 20 -3.09 4.81 -0.85
C SER A 20 -2.74 6.28 -0.94
N ASP A 21 -3.71 7.11 -0.63
CA ASP A 21 -3.48 8.55 -0.49
C ASP A 21 -3.28 8.93 0.98
N ARG A 22 -3.18 7.96 1.86
CA ARG A 22 -3.02 8.18 3.28
C ARG A 22 -1.81 7.45 3.80
N ARG A 23 -1.09 8.10 4.66
CA ARG A 23 0.11 7.55 5.25
C ARG A 23 -0.16 7.23 6.71
N GLU A 24 -0.92 6.19 6.95
CA GLU A 24 -1.30 5.79 8.29
C GLU A 24 -0.87 4.38 8.56
N SER A 25 -0.29 4.17 9.74
CA SER A 25 0.05 2.84 10.20
C SER A 25 -0.76 2.53 11.42
N PRO A 26 -1.57 1.50 11.39
CA PRO A 26 -2.26 1.09 12.62
C PRO A 26 -1.26 0.58 13.65
N PRO A 27 -1.62 0.61 14.90
CA PRO A 27 -0.74 0.10 15.94
C PRO A 27 -0.39 -1.36 15.69
N GLY A 28 0.87 -1.67 15.88
CA GLY A 28 1.33 -3.04 15.71
C GLY A 28 1.66 -3.44 14.30
N GLN A 29 1.49 -2.54 13.35
CA GLN A 29 1.80 -2.81 11.94
C GLN A 29 3.02 -2.01 11.54
N SER A 30 3.88 -2.65 10.76
CA SER A 30 5.09 -2.03 10.28
C SER A 30 5.02 -1.99 8.77
N PHE A 31 4.77 -0.82 8.21
CA PHE A 31 4.57 -0.67 6.77
C PHE A 31 5.76 0.05 6.15
N GLU A 32 6.01 -0.29 4.90
CA GLU A 32 6.95 0.44 4.06
C GLU A 32 6.17 1.36 3.15
N TYR A 33 6.70 2.56 2.94
CA TYR A 33 6.07 3.56 2.09
C TYR A 33 7.00 3.88 0.95
N HIS A 34 6.47 3.83 -0.27
CA HIS A 34 7.27 4.05 -1.47
C HIS A 34 6.55 5.03 -2.38
N SER A 35 7.29 5.66 -3.27
CA SER A 35 6.71 6.53 -4.27
C SER A 35 6.08 5.70 -5.38
N ASP A 36 5.28 6.34 -6.21
CA ASP A 36 4.63 5.65 -7.31
C ASP A 36 5.62 5.00 -8.27
N ASP A 37 6.75 5.63 -8.48
CA ASP A 37 7.75 5.10 -9.40
C ASP A 37 8.26 3.74 -8.97
N TRP A 38 8.26 3.50 -7.70
CA TRP A 38 8.77 2.26 -7.15
C TRP A 38 8.06 1.04 -7.74
N TYR A 39 6.79 1.21 -8.12
CA TYR A 39 5.99 0.14 -8.68
C TYR A 39 6.65 -0.49 -9.91
N PHE A 40 7.27 0.32 -10.74
CA PHE A 40 7.80 -0.14 -12.01
C PHE A 40 9.15 -0.84 -11.88
N HIS A 41 9.69 -0.89 -10.69
CA HIS A 41 10.98 -1.50 -10.43
C HIS A 41 10.89 -2.77 -9.61
N GLN A 42 9.69 -3.35 -9.50
CA GLN A 42 9.46 -4.52 -8.68
C GLN A 42 9.07 -5.71 -9.54
N GLU A 43 9.35 -6.88 -9.01
CA GLU A 43 8.91 -8.12 -9.63
C GLU A 43 7.63 -8.54 -8.96
N TRP A 44 6.53 -8.22 -9.59
CA TRP A 44 5.22 -8.55 -9.04
C TRP A 44 4.88 -10.01 -9.34
N GLY A 45 4.19 -10.62 -8.39
CA GLY A 45 3.69 -11.97 -8.59
C GLY A 45 4.53 -13.07 -8.00
N THR A 46 5.76 -12.78 -7.60
CA THR A 46 6.62 -13.79 -6.99
C THR A 46 6.63 -13.64 -5.47
N HIS A 47 7.17 -12.55 -5.00
CA HIS A 47 7.23 -12.29 -3.56
C HIS A 47 6.36 -11.13 -3.15
N ARG A 48 5.88 -10.38 -4.13
CA ARG A 48 5.04 -9.22 -3.88
C ARG A 48 3.80 -9.28 -4.74
N ARG A 49 2.68 -8.90 -4.16
CA ARG A 49 1.41 -8.83 -4.86
C ARG A 49 0.86 -7.42 -4.73
N PHE A 50 0.41 -6.87 -5.85
CA PHE A 50 -0.20 -5.55 -5.83
C PHE A 50 -1.70 -5.72 -5.71
N ARG A 51 -2.24 -5.25 -4.59
CA ARG A 51 -3.66 -5.40 -4.29
C ARG A 51 -4.45 -4.22 -4.84
N PRO A 52 -5.74 -4.42 -5.11
CA PRO A 52 -6.57 -3.33 -5.63
C PRO A 52 -6.70 -2.19 -4.64
N TYR A 53 -6.89 -1.00 -5.19
CA TYR A 53 -7.13 0.18 -4.38
C TYR A 53 -8.46 0.04 -3.64
N ARG A 54 -8.46 0.41 -2.37
CA ARG A 54 -9.66 0.46 -1.56
C ARG A 54 -9.80 1.85 -0.98
N GLU A 55 -11.00 2.40 -1.09
CA GLU A 55 -11.29 3.71 -0.56
C GLU A 55 -11.34 3.69 0.95
N GLY A 56 -10.98 4.84 1.56
CA GLY A 56 -11.12 4.98 2.98
C GLY A 56 -9.87 4.59 3.72
N ARG A 57 -10.00 4.55 5.02
CA ARG A 57 -8.88 4.24 5.89
C ARG A 57 -8.85 2.75 6.15
N GLY A 58 -7.72 2.15 5.88
CA GLY A 58 -7.61 0.73 6.11
C GLY A 58 -6.29 0.21 5.58
N TYR A 59 -6.17 -1.10 5.59
CA TYR A 59 -4.94 -1.75 5.13
C TYR A 59 -5.25 -3.19 4.77
N TRP A 60 -4.35 -3.78 3.99
CA TRP A 60 -4.45 -5.18 3.62
C TRP A 60 -3.73 -6.03 4.67
N HIS A 61 -4.38 -7.12 5.05
CA HIS A 61 -3.81 -8.03 6.04
C HIS A 61 -4.33 -9.44 5.74
N ASN A 62 -3.43 -10.37 5.55
CA ASN A 62 -3.76 -11.76 5.23
C ASN A 62 -4.68 -11.87 4.03
N GLY A 63 -4.46 -10.98 3.05
CA GLY A 63 -5.26 -11.02 1.82
C GLY A 63 -6.64 -10.42 1.94
N VAL A 64 -6.93 -9.73 3.03
CA VAL A 64 -8.23 -9.13 3.29
C VAL A 64 -8.04 -7.66 3.60
N TRP A 65 -8.96 -6.84 3.10
CA TRP A 65 -8.96 -5.41 3.43
C TRP A 65 -9.57 -5.22 4.82
N VAL A 66 -8.82 -4.57 5.69
CA VAL A 66 -9.27 -4.26 7.04
C VAL A 66 -9.56 -2.78 7.09
N GLN A 67 -10.80 -2.41 7.33
CA GLN A 67 -11.21 -1.03 7.38
C GLN A 67 -11.07 -0.49 8.79
N LEU A 68 -10.48 0.69 8.91
CA LEU A 68 -10.28 1.35 10.20
C LEU A 68 -11.49 2.19 10.59
#